data_b31640ee91c27336769d0f4822f6b7dd
#
_entry.id   b31640ee91c27336769d0f4822f6b7dd
#
_cell.length_a   1.000
_cell.length_b   1.000
_cell.length_c   1.000
_cell.angle_alpha   90.00
_cell.angle_beta   90.00
_cell.angle_gamma   90.00
#
_symmetry.space_group_name_H-M   'P 1'
#
loop_
_entity.id
_entity.type
_entity.pdbx_description
1 polymer ?
#
loop_
_entity_poly.entity_id
_entity_poly.type
_entity_poly.pdbx_seq_one_letter_code
_entity_poly.pdbx_strand_id
1 'polypeptide(L)'
;ASDVYKRQGYQLLGKYYKTDQGNMKGLDLVDLYTEQGEGRLIQNIVLQSELFDMPIVGFENHGGRTCINNNKPLGKVLYGAGNDGKSDYEGVVYKNVIGTYLHGPLLPKNPQLADWLIQHALERKYGKETELTPLDDSQEKEANDYIYHRFVRG
;
A
#
# COMPACT_ATOMS: atom_id res chain seq x y z
N ALA A 1 6.58 15.81 -3.69
CA ALA A 1 7.17 14.70 -2.97
C ALA A 1 6.38 13.42 -3.25
N SER A 2 7.04 12.27 -3.20
CA SER A 2 6.36 10.98 -3.21
C SER A 2 6.03 10.62 -1.76
N ASP A 3 4.78 10.32 -1.48
CA ASP A 3 4.31 10.10 -0.12
C ASP A 3 3.58 8.76 0.01
N VAL A 4 3.82 8.08 1.13
CA VAL A 4 3.07 6.87 1.52
C VAL A 4 2.17 7.19 2.69
N TYR A 5 0.87 7.06 2.47
CA TYR A 5 -0.15 7.22 3.49
C TYR A 5 -0.66 5.85 3.93
N LYS A 6 -0.42 5.51 5.21
CA LYS A 6 -0.80 4.22 5.78
C LYS A 6 -2.01 4.32 6.70
N ARG A 7 -2.89 3.32 6.66
CA ARG A 7 -4.06 3.18 7.54
C ARG A 7 -4.97 4.42 7.54
N GLN A 8 -5.05 5.12 8.68
CA GLN A 8 -5.90 6.32 8.83
C GLN A 8 -5.50 7.43 7.85
N GLY A 9 -4.20 7.62 7.60
CA GLY A 9 -3.72 8.55 6.57
C GLY A 9 -4.27 8.20 5.19
N TYR A 10 -4.31 6.91 4.84
CA TYR A 10 -4.92 6.43 3.61
C TYR A 10 -6.42 6.78 3.52
N GLN A 11 -7.18 6.55 4.60
CA GLN A 11 -8.61 6.86 4.65
C GLN A 11 -8.87 8.37 4.53
N LEU A 12 -8.02 9.20 5.14
CA LEU A 12 -8.14 10.66 5.09
C LEU A 12 -7.87 11.26 3.70
N LEU A 13 -7.16 10.57 2.81
CA LEU A 13 -6.97 11.04 1.43
C LEU A 13 -8.26 11.15 0.64
N GLY A 14 -9.27 10.36 1.01
CA GLY A 14 -10.54 10.26 0.31
C GLY A 14 -11.55 11.32 0.67
N LYS A 15 -12.76 11.12 0.16
CA LYS A 15 -13.89 12.04 0.35
C LYS A 15 -14.45 12.01 1.77
N TYR A 16 -14.61 10.80 2.31
CA TYR A 16 -15.16 10.60 3.65
C TYR A 16 -14.78 9.22 4.22
N TYR A 17 -14.90 9.13 5.53
CA TYR A 17 -14.96 7.89 6.27
C TYR A 17 -16.28 7.78 7.03
N LYS A 18 -17.12 6.83 6.65
CA LYS A 18 -18.41 6.58 7.27
C LYS A 18 -18.28 5.54 8.38
N THR A 19 -18.73 5.88 9.57
CA THR A 19 -18.79 5.01 10.75
C THR A 19 -20.22 4.98 11.32
N ASP A 20 -20.49 4.08 12.26
CA ASP A 20 -21.75 4.04 12.99
C ASP A 20 -22.03 5.31 13.80
N GLN A 21 -20.97 6.09 14.12
CA GLN A 21 -21.07 7.35 14.85
C GLN A 21 -21.23 8.56 13.93
N GLY A 22 -21.21 8.38 12.62
CA GLY A 22 -21.37 9.43 11.62
C GLY A 22 -20.29 9.46 10.55
N ASN A 23 -20.37 10.45 9.67
CA ASN A 23 -19.43 10.65 8.58
C ASN A 23 -18.36 11.65 8.96
N MET A 24 -17.09 11.23 8.85
CA MET A 24 -15.95 12.13 8.92
C MET A 24 -15.56 12.52 7.49
N LYS A 25 -15.49 13.84 7.25
CA LYS A 25 -15.03 14.38 5.96
C LYS A 25 -13.52 14.14 5.82
N GLY A 26 -13.10 13.61 4.66
CA GLY A 26 -11.70 13.51 4.29
C GLY A 26 -11.17 14.76 3.62
N LEU A 27 -9.94 14.64 3.08
CA LEU A 27 -9.25 15.72 2.37
C LEU A 27 -9.69 15.87 0.91
N ASP A 28 -10.39 14.86 0.37
CA ASP A 28 -10.85 14.80 -1.03
C ASP A 28 -9.72 15.00 -2.06
N LEU A 29 -8.53 14.47 -1.76
CA LEU A 29 -7.37 14.55 -2.64
C LEU A 29 -7.34 13.43 -3.67
N VAL A 30 -7.95 12.29 -3.33
CA VAL A 30 -8.06 11.11 -4.17
C VAL A 30 -9.52 10.67 -4.21
N ASP A 31 -10.01 10.31 -5.39
CA ASP A 31 -11.38 9.83 -5.57
C ASP A 31 -11.55 8.43 -4.97
N LEU A 32 -11.64 8.38 -3.66
CA LEU A 32 -11.91 7.18 -2.86
C LEU A 32 -12.80 7.54 -1.66
N TYR A 33 -13.38 6.53 -1.06
CA TYR A 33 -14.07 6.66 0.21
C TYR A 33 -13.92 5.41 1.05
N THR A 34 -14.11 5.54 2.35
CA THR A 34 -14.05 4.41 3.29
C THR A 34 -15.33 4.32 4.09
N GLU A 35 -15.82 3.10 4.28
CA GLU A 35 -16.93 2.81 5.19
C GLU A 35 -16.45 1.81 6.25
N GLN A 36 -16.98 1.92 7.46
CA GLN A 36 -16.73 0.94 8.50
C GLN A 36 -17.33 -0.40 8.09
N GLY A 37 -16.49 -1.44 8.05
CA GLY A 37 -16.92 -2.80 7.77
C GLY A 37 -17.24 -3.58 9.02
N GLU A 38 -17.86 -4.72 8.84
CA GLU A 38 -18.08 -5.69 9.92
C GLU A 38 -16.75 -6.33 10.31
N GLY A 39 -16.40 -6.23 11.60
CA GLY A 39 -15.13 -6.74 12.14
C GLY A 39 -13.88 -6.06 11.59
N ARG A 40 -12.74 -6.64 11.89
CA ARG A 40 -11.42 -6.19 11.42
C ARG A 40 -10.78 -7.22 10.50
N LEU A 41 -10.11 -6.76 9.47
CA LEU A 41 -9.24 -7.58 8.63
C LEU A 41 -7.83 -7.55 9.24
N ILE A 42 -7.37 -8.70 9.75
CA ILE A 42 -6.10 -8.82 10.49
C ILE A 42 -5.37 -10.06 10.00
N GLN A 43 -4.36 -9.87 9.15
CA GLN A 43 -3.56 -10.98 8.61
C GLN A 43 -2.32 -10.49 7.86
N ASN A 44 -1.45 -11.42 7.48
CA ASN A 44 -0.44 -11.12 6.47
C ASN A 44 -1.11 -10.89 5.12
N ILE A 45 -0.44 -10.09 4.28
CA ILE A 45 -0.93 -9.78 2.93
C ILE A 45 0.24 -9.80 1.95
N VAL A 46 -0.02 -10.34 0.78
CA VAL A 46 0.93 -10.40 -0.33
C VAL A 46 0.25 -9.85 -1.58
N LEU A 47 0.91 -8.93 -2.25
CA LEU A 47 0.41 -8.28 -3.45
C LEU A 47 1.35 -8.51 -4.64
N GLN A 48 0.77 -8.66 -5.82
CA GLN A 48 1.46 -8.43 -7.08
C GLN A 48 1.16 -7.01 -7.57
N SER A 49 2.19 -6.20 -7.65
CA SER A 49 2.08 -4.83 -8.18
C SER A 49 2.55 -4.79 -9.64
N GLU A 50 1.96 -3.88 -10.42
CA GLU A 50 2.49 -3.57 -11.76
C GLU A 50 3.72 -2.64 -11.72
N LEU A 51 4.04 -2.07 -10.56
CA LEU A 51 5.18 -1.19 -10.38
C LEU A 51 6.49 -1.97 -10.14
N PHE A 52 6.41 -3.23 -9.72
CA PHE A 52 7.56 -4.02 -9.28
C PHE A 52 7.44 -5.48 -9.71
N ASP A 53 8.57 -6.07 -10.08
CA ASP A 53 8.67 -7.52 -10.37
C ASP A 53 8.54 -8.34 -9.09
N MET A 54 9.14 -7.85 -8.00
CA MET A 54 9.08 -8.50 -6.68
C MET A 54 7.73 -8.21 -6.00
N PRO A 55 7.08 -9.22 -5.37
CA PRO A 55 5.82 -9.01 -4.65
C PRO A 55 6.00 -8.04 -3.48
N ILE A 56 4.93 -7.32 -3.15
CA ILE A 56 4.88 -6.50 -1.94
C ILE A 56 4.29 -7.35 -0.82
N VAL A 57 5.00 -7.44 0.29
CA VAL A 57 4.54 -8.18 1.47
C VAL A 57 4.33 -7.25 2.66
N GLY A 58 3.35 -7.54 3.49
CA GLY A 58 3.04 -6.74 4.66
C GLY A 58 2.06 -7.42 5.59
N PHE A 59 1.52 -6.64 6.49
CA PHE A 59 0.48 -7.04 7.43
C PHE A 59 -0.65 -6.01 7.39
N GLU A 60 -1.88 -6.47 7.29
CA GLU A 60 -3.07 -5.61 7.36
C GLU A 60 -3.77 -5.73 8.71
N ASN A 61 -4.27 -4.61 9.23
CA ASN A 61 -5.09 -4.55 10.43
C ASN A 61 -5.98 -3.31 10.39
N HIS A 62 -7.15 -3.43 9.79
CA HIS A 62 -8.07 -2.30 9.63
C HIS A 62 -9.54 -2.73 9.71
N GLY A 63 -10.41 -1.81 10.15
CA GLY A 63 -11.86 -1.98 10.18
C GLY A 63 -12.56 -1.28 9.01
N GLY A 64 -11.87 -0.37 8.32
CA GLY A 64 -12.42 0.31 7.16
C GLY A 64 -12.43 -0.60 5.91
N ARG A 65 -13.39 -0.35 5.04
CA ARG A 65 -13.51 -0.92 3.70
C ARG A 65 -13.41 0.23 2.72
N THR A 66 -12.33 0.27 1.93
CA THR A 66 -12.03 1.40 1.05
C THR A 66 -12.38 1.06 -0.39
N CYS A 67 -13.21 1.88 -0.99
CA CYS A 67 -13.49 1.86 -2.43
C CYS A 67 -12.63 2.92 -3.12
N ILE A 68 -11.82 2.50 -4.07
CA ILE A 68 -10.89 3.38 -4.81
C ILE A 68 -11.46 3.87 -6.15
N ASN A 69 -12.74 3.60 -6.42
CA ASN A 69 -13.41 3.95 -7.68
C ASN A 69 -12.58 3.54 -8.92
N ASN A 70 -12.28 4.49 -9.80
CA ASN A 70 -11.51 4.26 -11.01
C ASN A 70 -9.99 4.48 -10.84
N ASN A 71 -9.51 4.62 -9.60
CA ASN A 71 -8.07 4.78 -9.36
C ASN A 71 -7.35 3.44 -9.49
N LYS A 72 -6.05 3.53 -9.80
CA LYS A 72 -5.17 2.38 -9.89
C LYS A 72 -4.85 1.82 -8.51
N PRO A 73 -5.03 0.51 -8.24
CA PRO A 73 -4.60 -0.09 -6.98
C PRO A 73 -3.08 -0.13 -6.87
N LEU A 74 -2.56 -0.25 -5.65
CA LEU A 74 -1.14 -0.53 -5.41
C LEU A 74 -0.77 -1.92 -5.94
N GLY A 75 -1.64 -2.89 -5.76
CA GLY A 75 -1.44 -4.22 -6.32
C GLY A 75 -2.66 -5.13 -6.20
N LYS A 76 -2.59 -6.25 -6.94
CA LYS A 76 -3.54 -7.34 -6.85
C LYS A 76 -3.19 -8.21 -5.65
N VAL A 77 -4.19 -8.57 -4.85
CA VAL A 77 -4.02 -9.44 -3.68
C VAL A 77 -3.78 -10.89 -4.15
N LEU A 78 -2.64 -11.45 -3.77
CA LEU A 78 -2.33 -12.87 -3.94
C LEU A 78 -2.70 -13.66 -2.68
N TYR A 79 -2.56 -13.03 -1.51
CA TYR A 79 -2.98 -13.54 -0.21
C TYR A 79 -3.34 -12.35 0.69
N GLY A 80 -4.43 -12.46 1.43
CA GLY A 80 -4.94 -11.40 2.31
C GLY A 80 -6.34 -10.95 1.91
N ALA A 81 -6.81 -9.86 2.53
CA ALA A 81 -8.15 -9.32 2.31
C ALA A 81 -8.17 -8.03 1.48
N GLY A 82 -7.10 -7.23 1.52
CA GLY A 82 -6.99 -6.01 0.74
C GLY A 82 -7.91 -4.88 1.20
N ASN A 83 -8.29 -4.00 0.29
CA ASN A 83 -9.02 -2.77 0.60
C ASN A 83 -10.36 -3.00 1.33
N ASP A 84 -11.07 -4.07 1.01
CA ASP A 84 -12.46 -4.26 1.48
C ASP A 84 -12.80 -5.72 1.82
N GLY A 85 -11.88 -6.66 1.65
CA GLY A 85 -12.10 -8.08 1.87
C GLY A 85 -12.94 -8.78 0.80
N LYS A 86 -13.22 -8.11 -0.32
CA LYS A 86 -14.06 -8.63 -1.41
C LYS A 86 -13.43 -8.42 -2.79
N SER A 87 -12.84 -7.26 -3.01
CA SER A 87 -12.07 -6.97 -4.21
C SER A 87 -10.68 -7.58 -4.09
N ASP A 88 -10.13 -8.07 -5.20
CA ASP A 88 -8.78 -8.64 -5.24
C ASP A 88 -7.70 -7.55 -5.27
N TYR A 89 -7.93 -6.40 -4.66
CA TYR A 89 -7.01 -5.25 -4.74
C TYR A 89 -6.73 -4.64 -3.38
N GLU A 90 -5.53 -4.10 -3.24
CA GLU A 90 -5.10 -3.35 -2.07
C GLU A 90 -4.42 -2.04 -2.48
N GLY A 91 -4.66 -1.03 -1.63
CA GLY A 91 -4.06 0.30 -1.77
C GLY A 91 -4.60 1.11 -2.94
N VAL A 92 -3.98 2.25 -3.14
CA VAL A 92 -4.22 3.15 -4.27
C VAL A 92 -2.91 3.80 -4.68
N VAL A 93 -2.72 3.98 -5.98
CA VAL A 93 -1.65 4.80 -6.56
C VAL A 93 -2.30 5.98 -7.27
N TYR A 94 -2.02 7.18 -6.82
CA TYR A 94 -2.52 8.41 -7.44
C TYR A 94 -1.38 9.41 -7.60
N LYS A 95 -0.95 9.64 -8.83
CA LYS A 95 0.24 10.46 -9.13
C LYS A 95 1.47 9.91 -8.37
N ASN A 96 2.04 10.70 -7.47
CA ASN A 96 3.19 10.33 -6.63
C ASN A 96 2.77 9.94 -5.19
N VAL A 97 1.49 9.61 -4.99
CA VAL A 97 0.94 9.23 -3.69
C VAL A 97 0.57 7.76 -3.71
N ILE A 98 1.00 7.04 -2.68
CA ILE A 98 0.57 5.67 -2.40
C ILE A 98 -0.22 5.68 -1.10
N GLY A 99 -1.48 5.24 -1.16
CA GLY A 99 -2.30 4.96 0.01
C GLY A 99 -2.41 3.44 0.23
N THR A 100 -2.23 2.97 1.45
CA THR A 100 -2.23 1.53 1.72
C THR A 100 -2.61 1.19 3.17
N TYR A 101 -3.19 0.00 3.38
CA TYR A 101 -3.39 -0.59 4.69
C TYR A 101 -2.19 -1.42 5.17
N LEU A 102 -1.21 -1.66 4.31
CA LEU A 102 -0.03 -2.42 4.67
C LEU A 102 0.81 -1.71 5.73
N HIS A 103 1.25 -2.47 6.69
CA HIS A 103 2.16 -2.02 7.74
C HIS A 103 3.03 -3.18 8.27
N GLY A 104 3.79 -2.93 9.34
CA GLY A 104 4.50 -3.88 10.14
C GLY A 104 5.78 -4.49 9.58
N PRO A 105 6.87 -3.82 9.56
CA PRO A 105 7.29 -2.62 8.85
C PRO A 105 7.27 -2.83 7.34
N LEU A 106 6.69 -1.88 6.60
CA LEU A 106 6.48 -2.03 5.15
C LEU A 106 7.79 -1.95 4.35
N LEU A 107 8.55 -0.89 4.53
CA LEU A 107 9.72 -0.62 3.69
C LEU A 107 10.87 -1.62 3.88
N PRO A 108 11.24 -2.05 5.11
CA PRO A 108 12.29 -3.04 5.31
C PRO A 108 12.01 -4.43 4.72
N LYS A 109 10.77 -4.74 4.37
CA LYS A 109 10.42 -6.00 3.70
C LYS A 109 10.20 -5.84 2.20
N ASN A 110 10.27 -4.61 1.72
CA ASN A 110 10.01 -4.25 0.34
C ASN A 110 11.01 -3.20 -0.13
N PRO A 111 12.30 -3.57 -0.28
CA PRO A 111 13.36 -2.63 -0.66
C PRO A 111 13.06 -1.94 -1.99
N GLN A 112 12.46 -2.66 -2.95
CA GLN A 112 12.04 -2.10 -4.23
C GLN A 112 11.04 -0.92 -4.08
N LEU A 113 10.16 -0.97 -3.08
CA LEU A 113 9.23 0.13 -2.79
C LEU A 113 9.95 1.30 -2.12
N ALA A 114 10.93 1.03 -1.25
CA ALA A 114 11.76 2.05 -0.63
C ALA A 114 12.58 2.79 -1.69
N ASP A 115 13.26 2.06 -2.56
CA ASP A 115 14.06 2.63 -3.65
C ASP A 115 13.20 3.46 -4.61
N TRP A 116 12.03 2.95 -4.97
CA TRP A 116 11.08 3.67 -5.81
C TRP A 116 10.69 5.03 -5.21
N LEU A 117 10.39 5.08 -3.91
CA LEU A 117 10.02 6.32 -3.22
C LEU A 117 11.20 7.30 -3.17
N ILE A 118 12.39 6.82 -2.84
CA ILE A 118 13.58 7.64 -2.75
C ILE A 118 13.96 8.18 -4.14
N GLN A 119 13.97 7.32 -5.16
CA GLN A 119 14.27 7.70 -6.54
C GLN A 119 13.34 8.82 -7.02
N HIS A 120 12.02 8.66 -6.86
CA HIS A 120 11.06 9.69 -7.27
C HIS A 120 11.18 11.00 -6.50
N ALA A 121 11.54 10.93 -5.21
CA ALA A 121 11.80 12.12 -4.41
C ALA A 121 13.06 12.87 -4.89
N LEU A 122 14.13 12.14 -5.23
CA LEU A 122 15.37 12.70 -5.76
C LEU A 122 15.18 13.29 -7.15
N GLU A 123 14.51 12.57 -8.05
CA GLU A 123 14.19 13.05 -9.41
C GLU A 123 13.40 14.36 -9.37
N ARG A 124 12.47 14.48 -8.45
CA ARG A 124 11.70 15.70 -8.27
C ARG A 124 12.54 16.87 -7.77
N LYS A 125 13.50 16.59 -6.90
CA LYS A 125 14.33 17.63 -6.25
C LYS A 125 15.53 18.05 -7.11
N TYR A 126 16.17 17.08 -7.76
CA TYR A 126 17.47 17.27 -8.42
C TYR A 126 17.44 17.01 -9.94
N GLY A 127 16.32 16.53 -10.48
CA GLY A 127 16.19 16.16 -11.89
C GLY A 127 16.35 14.66 -12.14
N LYS A 128 16.03 14.23 -13.37
CA LYS A 128 15.93 12.80 -13.75
C LYS A 128 17.27 12.06 -13.87
N GLU A 129 18.38 12.76 -13.79
CA GLU A 129 19.73 12.17 -13.92
C GLU A 129 20.28 11.63 -12.59
N THR A 130 19.50 11.71 -11.51
CA THR A 130 19.93 11.23 -10.20
C THR A 130 19.64 9.75 -10.09
N GLU A 131 20.67 8.92 -9.98
CA GLU A 131 20.56 7.48 -9.76
C GLU A 131 20.87 7.11 -8.31
N LEU A 132 20.16 6.11 -7.79
CA LEU A 132 20.46 5.53 -6.49
C LEU A 132 21.65 4.59 -6.59
N THR A 133 22.56 4.68 -5.63
CA THR A 133 23.60 3.67 -5.46
C THR A 133 22.96 2.39 -4.92
N PRO A 134 23.11 1.24 -5.59
CA PRO A 134 22.57 -0.04 -5.10
C PRO A 134 23.14 -0.38 -3.72
N LEU A 135 22.26 -0.84 -2.83
CA LEU A 135 22.61 -1.39 -1.53
C LEU A 135 22.53 -2.93 -1.56
N ASP A 136 23.12 -3.56 -0.56
CA ASP A 136 22.94 -5.00 -0.35
C ASP A 136 21.63 -5.25 0.39
N ASP A 137 20.57 -5.58 -0.36
CA ASP A 137 19.23 -5.89 0.13
C ASP A 137 19.00 -7.40 0.30
N SER A 138 20.05 -8.18 0.44
CA SER A 138 19.93 -9.66 0.50
C SER A 138 19.03 -10.13 1.64
N GLN A 139 19.14 -9.51 2.82
CA GLN A 139 18.33 -9.85 3.99
C GLN A 139 16.86 -9.41 3.83
N GLU A 140 16.62 -8.26 3.28
CA GLU A 140 15.29 -7.71 2.97
C GLU A 140 14.56 -8.59 1.96
N LYS A 141 15.25 -9.01 0.91
CA LYS A 141 14.74 -9.92 -0.12
C LYS A 141 14.45 -11.31 0.45
N GLU A 142 15.33 -11.85 1.28
CA GLU A 142 15.10 -13.13 1.97
C GLU A 142 13.85 -13.07 2.86
N ALA A 143 13.69 -11.99 3.61
CA ALA A 143 12.50 -11.77 4.46
C ALA A 143 11.20 -11.64 3.63
N ASN A 144 11.25 -10.97 2.48
CA ASN A 144 10.14 -10.88 1.53
C ASN A 144 9.79 -12.26 0.98
N ASP A 145 10.77 -12.97 0.43
CA ASP A 145 10.62 -14.29 -0.17
C ASP A 145 10.07 -15.31 0.83
N TYR A 146 10.52 -15.26 2.09
CA TYR A 146 9.99 -16.13 3.15
C TYR A 146 8.47 -15.96 3.31
N ILE A 147 7.98 -14.72 3.36
CA ILE A 147 6.54 -14.43 3.49
C ILE A 147 5.80 -14.87 2.22
N TYR A 148 6.33 -14.55 1.04
CA TYR A 148 5.71 -14.93 -0.23
C TYR A 148 5.56 -16.45 -0.35
N HIS A 149 6.63 -17.21 -0.12
CA HIS A 149 6.59 -18.67 -0.23
C HIS A 149 5.65 -19.30 0.81
N ARG A 150 5.64 -18.78 2.02
CA ARG A 150 4.78 -19.31 3.09
C ARG A 150 3.28 -19.17 2.82
N PHE A 151 2.85 -18.10 2.17
CA PHE A 151 1.43 -17.78 2.04
C PHE A 151 0.88 -17.95 0.61
N VAL A 152 1.72 -17.94 -0.42
CA VAL A 152 1.27 -18.03 -1.81
C VAL A 152 1.63 -19.35 -2.46
N ARG A 153 2.75 -19.97 -2.09
CA ARG A 153 3.26 -21.22 -2.68
C ARG A 153 3.24 -22.42 -1.72
N GLY A 154 2.89 -22.20 -0.44
CA GLY A 154 2.83 -23.24 0.59
C GLY A 154 1.58 -24.07 0.58
#